data_678760004333bf5a893105b5e9d8d8cc
#
_entry.id   678760004333bf5a893105b5e9d8d8cc
#
_cell.length_a   1.000
_cell.length_b   1.000
_cell.length_c   1.000
_cell.angle_alpha   90.00
_cell.angle_beta   90.00
_cell.angle_gamma   90.00
#
_symmetry.space_group_name_H-M   'P 1'
#
loop_
_entity.id
_entity.type
_entity.pdbx_description
1 polymer ?
#
loop_
_entity_poly.entity_id
_entity_poly.type
_entity_poly.pdbx_seq_one_letter_code
_entity_poly.pdbx_strand_id
1 'polypeptide(L)'
;MIQRIQTVYLFFVFCLMAILAFIPFSPLNAFSDGFFIGFSSVIALIAIVTIFLYKNRKMQIRLCYGMLIALVLFYIFYLIFSRQNLSFTELFKHVQYTFVFPFISIILIYLAIRGIKKDDKLVRSLDRLR
;
A
#
# COMPACT_ATOMS: atom_id res chain seq x y z
N MET A 1 6.46 -22.87 -2.19
CA MET A 1 6.54 -22.05 -3.42
C MET A 1 5.60 -20.85 -3.44
N ILE A 2 4.40 -20.94 -2.88
CA ILE A 2 3.42 -19.84 -2.89
C ILE A 2 3.87 -18.61 -2.05
N GLN A 3 4.65 -18.81 -0.99
CA GLN A 3 5.21 -17.71 -0.17
C GLN A 3 6.07 -16.72 -0.98
N ARG A 4 6.76 -17.17 -2.02
CA ARG A 4 7.58 -16.28 -2.87
C ARG A 4 6.74 -15.27 -3.65
N ILE A 5 5.55 -15.67 -4.11
CA ILE A 5 4.67 -14.80 -4.89
C ILE A 5 4.11 -13.66 -4.01
N GLN A 6 3.77 -13.96 -2.76
CA GLN A 6 3.27 -12.97 -1.80
C GLN A 6 4.33 -11.92 -1.46
N THR A 7 5.57 -12.38 -1.26
CA THR A 7 6.72 -11.49 -1.02
C THR A 7 6.98 -10.58 -2.22
N VAL A 8 6.81 -11.08 -3.43
CA VAL A 8 6.93 -10.29 -4.66
C VAL A 8 5.89 -9.17 -4.71
N TYR A 9 4.63 -9.44 -4.39
CA TYR A 9 3.60 -8.40 -4.36
C TYR A 9 3.92 -7.31 -3.33
N LEU A 10 4.34 -7.68 -2.13
CA LEU A 10 4.73 -6.71 -1.08
C LEU A 10 5.98 -5.93 -1.47
N PHE A 11 6.93 -6.56 -2.14
CA PHE A 11 8.11 -5.89 -2.67
C PHE A 11 7.74 -4.84 -3.73
N PHE A 12 6.81 -5.14 -4.63
CA PHE A 12 6.31 -4.15 -5.60
C PHE A 12 5.59 -3.00 -4.90
N VAL A 13 4.79 -3.25 -3.87
CA VAL A 13 4.18 -2.20 -3.05
C VAL A 13 5.24 -1.29 -2.44
N PHE A 14 6.30 -1.89 -1.87
CA PHE A 14 7.43 -1.13 -1.33
C PHE A 14 8.07 -0.24 -2.40
N CYS A 15 8.40 -0.79 -3.58
CA CYS A 15 9.01 -0.04 -4.68
C CYS A 15 8.12 1.13 -5.14
N LEU A 16 6.82 0.89 -5.34
CA LEU A 16 5.87 1.91 -5.77
C LEU A 16 5.76 3.05 -4.75
N MET A 17 5.66 2.71 -3.46
CA MET A 17 5.58 3.71 -2.41
C MET A 17 6.89 4.44 -2.18
N ALA A 18 8.03 3.78 -2.33
CA ALA A 18 9.34 4.42 -2.28
C ALA A 18 9.51 5.42 -3.43
N ILE A 19 9.15 5.03 -4.65
CA ILE A 19 9.18 5.95 -5.81
C ILE A 19 8.30 7.16 -5.56
N LEU A 20 7.09 6.96 -5.02
CA LEU A 20 6.17 8.04 -4.69
C LEU A 20 6.73 9.00 -3.64
N ALA A 21 7.51 8.50 -2.68
CA ALA A 21 8.17 9.33 -1.68
C ALA A 21 9.28 10.24 -2.26
N PHE A 22 9.88 9.86 -3.39
CA PHE A 22 10.92 10.65 -4.05
C PHE A 22 10.38 11.60 -5.12
N ILE A 23 9.16 11.44 -5.58
CA ILE A 23 8.55 12.35 -6.56
C ILE A 23 8.00 13.57 -5.82
N PRO A 24 8.52 14.79 -6.07
CA PRO A 24 7.97 15.98 -5.46
C PRO A 24 6.53 16.22 -5.91
N PHE A 25 5.66 16.42 -4.96
CA PHE A 25 4.22 16.57 -5.13
C PHE A 25 3.84 18.03 -5.40
N SER A 26 4.48 18.67 -6.39
CA SER A 26 4.17 20.04 -6.75
C SER A 26 2.73 20.18 -7.29
N PRO A 27 1.95 21.20 -7.04
CA PRO A 27 2.27 22.60 -6.69
C PRO A 27 1.50 23.18 -5.49
N LEU A 28 1.03 22.36 -4.56
CA LEU A 28 -0.04 22.78 -3.67
C LEU A 28 0.39 23.49 -2.39
N ASN A 29 1.47 23.17 -1.79
CA ASN A 29 2.13 23.84 -0.65
C ASN A 29 3.14 22.89 -0.01
N ALA A 30 4.26 23.40 0.51
CA ALA A 30 5.32 22.63 1.18
C ALA A 30 4.80 21.73 2.33
N PHE A 31 3.69 22.10 2.98
CA PHE A 31 3.09 21.32 4.06
C PHE A 31 2.40 20.03 3.54
N SER A 32 1.69 20.13 2.41
CA SER A 32 1.06 18.95 1.80
C SER A 32 2.10 17.97 1.29
N ASP A 33 3.19 18.45 0.69
CA ASP A 33 4.29 17.61 0.18
C ASP A 33 4.94 16.81 1.31
N GLY A 34 5.23 17.44 2.45
CA GLY A 34 5.79 16.77 3.63
C GLY A 34 4.89 15.66 4.17
N PHE A 35 3.59 15.87 4.20
CA PHE A 35 2.62 14.87 4.64
C PHE A 35 2.58 13.67 3.70
N PHE A 36 2.56 13.90 2.37
CA PHE A 36 2.52 12.83 1.38
C PHE A 36 3.82 12.00 1.36
N ILE A 37 4.97 12.65 1.44
CA ILE A 37 6.27 12.00 1.53
C ILE A 37 6.36 11.16 2.82
N GLY A 38 5.96 11.74 3.96
CA GLY A 38 5.95 11.05 5.23
C GLY A 38 5.05 9.82 5.22
N PHE A 39 3.82 9.95 4.71
CA PHE A 39 2.86 8.86 4.63
C PHE A 39 3.35 7.72 3.72
N SER A 40 3.83 8.02 2.51
CA SER A 40 4.35 7.01 1.58
C SER A 40 5.57 6.31 2.15
N SER A 41 6.47 7.03 2.84
CA SER A 41 7.63 6.45 3.52
C SER A 41 7.22 5.47 4.63
N VAL A 42 6.22 5.82 5.44
CA VAL A 42 5.70 4.93 6.49
C VAL A 42 5.09 3.65 5.91
N ILE A 43 4.29 3.75 4.85
CA ILE A 43 3.72 2.58 4.18
C ILE A 43 4.82 1.69 3.57
N ALA A 44 5.85 2.29 2.96
CA ALA A 44 7.00 1.55 2.43
C ALA A 44 7.74 0.79 3.55
N LEU A 45 7.99 1.41 4.70
CA LEU A 45 8.60 0.75 5.85
C LEU A 45 7.75 -0.39 6.38
N ILE A 46 6.43 -0.21 6.51
CA ILE A 46 5.53 -1.28 6.95
C ILE A 46 5.54 -2.44 5.94
N ALA A 47 5.61 -2.17 4.64
CA ALA A 47 5.70 -3.21 3.62
C ALA A 47 6.97 -4.06 3.79
N ILE A 48 8.13 -3.45 4.04
CA ILE A 48 9.39 -4.18 4.33
C ILE A 48 9.23 -5.02 5.61
N VAL A 49 8.76 -4.43 6.71
CA VAL A 49 8.54 -5.16 7.97
C VAL A 49 7.61 -6.36 7.76
N THR A 50 6.56 -6.20 6.95
CA THR A 50 5.62 -7.27 6.63
C THR A 50 6.30 -8.41 5.85
N ILE A 51 7.27 -8.12 4.99
CA ILE A 51 8.07 -9.13 4.28
C ILE A 51 8.89 -9.94 5.29
N PHE A 52 9.54 -9.30 6.25
CA PHE A 52 10.36 -10.00 7.26
C PHE A 52 9.53 -10.82 8.26
N LEU A 53 8.26 -10.48 8.45
CA LEU A 53 7.33 -11.21 9.33
C LEU A 53 6.76 -12.50 8.70
N TYR A 54 7.44 -13.10 7.73
CA TYR A 54 6.98 -14.30 7.03
C TYR A 54 6.71 -15.51 7.95
N LYS A 55 7.35 -15.59 9.13
CA LYS A 55 7.11 -16.64 10.12
C LYS A 55 5.74 -16.52 10.81
N ASN A 56 5.24 -15.29 10.99
CA ASN A 56 4.00 -15.00 11.71
C ASN A 56 2.88 -14.58 10.73
N ARG A 57 2.30 -15.53 9.99
CA ARG A 57 1.26 -15.28 8.98
C ARG A 57 0.08 -14.46 9.50
N LYS A 58 -0.35 -14.68 10.75
CA LYS A 58 -1.44 -13.92 11.36
C LYS A 58 -1.10 -12.43 11.51
N MET A 59 0.13 -12.12 11.92
CA MET A 59 0.60 -10.73 12.01
C MET A 59 0.75 -10.10 10.64
N GLN A 60 1.29 -10.84 9.68
CA GLN A 60 1.43 -10.39 8.30
C GLN A 60 0.08 -9.99 7.68
N ILE A 61 -0.96 -10.80 7.86
CA ILE A 61 -2.31 -10.49 7.39
C ILE A 61 -2.84 -9.21 8.06
N ARG A 62 -2.67 -9.05 9.38
CA ARG A 62 -3.12 -7.85 10.10
C ARG A 62 -2.44 -6.57 9.57
N LEU A 63 -1.13 -6.62 9.35
CA LEU A 63 -0.38 -5.50 8.80
C LEU A 63 -0.82 -5.16 7.37
N CYS A 64 -1.07 -6.16 6.52
CA CYS A 64 -1.61 -5.94 5.18
C CYS A 64 -2.98 -5.25 5.22
N TYR A 65 -3.88 -5.66 6.12
CA TYR A 65 -5.16 -4.98 6.31
C TYR A 65 -4.97 -3.55 6.84
N GLY A 66 -4.05 -3.35 7.78
CA GLY A 66 -3.70 -2.02 8.28
C GLY A 66 -3.23 -1.09 7.15
N MET A 67 -2.31 -1.56 6.30
CA MET A 67 -1.85 -0.80 5.13
C MET A 67 -2.99 -0.49 4.15
N LEU A 68 -3.89 -1.46 3.90
CA LEU A 68 -5.03 -1.27 3.01
C LEU A 68 -5.97 -0.19 3.53
N ILE A 69 -6.32 -0.23 4.82
CA ILE A 69 -7.17 0.78 5.46
C ILE A 69 -6.48 2.15 5.42
N ALA A 70 -5.18 2.21 5.73
CA ALA A 70 -4.42 3.45 5.70
C ALA A 70 -4.40 4.08 4.29
N LEU A 71 -4.24 3.29 3.23
CA LEU A 71 -4.29 3.78 1.86
C LEU A 71 -5.67 4.30 1.46
N VAL A 72 -6.75 3.61 1.88
CA VAL A 72 -8.12 4.08 1.63
C VAL A 72 -8.38 5.40 2.35
N LEU A 73 -7.99 5.53 3.63
CA LEU A 73 -8.12 6.78 4.38
C LEU A 73 -7.30 7.91 3.74
N PHE A 74 -6.11 7.60 3.24
CA PHE A 74 -5.29 8.54 2.49
C PHE A 74 -6.01 9.08 1.25
N TYR A 75 -6.71 8.24 0.48
CA TYR A 75 -7.51 8.68 -0.65
C TYR A 75 -8.65 9.59 -0.25
N ILE A 76 -9.38 9.24 0.80
CA ILE A 76 -10.49 10.05 1.32
C ILE A 76 -9.97 11.42 1.76
N PHE A 77 -8.88 11.46 2.53
CA PHE A 77 -8.25 12.69 2.98
C PHE A 77 -7.80 13.56 1.80
N TYR A 78 -7.14 12.95 0.83
CA TYR A 78 -6.70 13.65 -0.37
C TYR A 78 -7.87 14.25 -1.16
N LEU A 79 -8.96 13.52 -1.36
CA LEU A 79 -10.14 14.02 -2.07
C LEU A 79 -10.78 15.22 -1.35
N ILE A 80 -10.87 15.16 -0.03
CA ILE A 80 -11.43 16.25 0.77
C ILE A 80 -10.55 17.51 0.65
N PHE A 81 -9.24 17.35 0.80
CA PHE A 81 -8.28 18.46 0.75
C PHE A 81 -8.18 19.09 -0.65
N SER A 82 -8.18 18.25 -1.67
CA SER A 82 -8.09 18.67 -3.07
C SER A 82 -9.34 19.47 -3.50
N ARG A 83 -10.51 19.14 -2.99
CA ARG A 83 -11.76 19.85 -3.28
C ARG A 83 -11.76 21.31 -2.81
N GLN A 84 -10.97 21.63 -1.79
CA GLN A 84 -10.93 23.00 -1.23
C GLN A 84 -9.98 23.92 -2.00
N ASN A 85 -8.98 23.37 -2.72
CA ASN A 85 -7.86 24.15 -3.23
C ASN A 85 -7.68 24.15 -4.76
N LEU A 86 -8.42 23.33 -5.53
CA LEU A 86 -8.21 23.19 -6.96
C LEU A 86 -9.49 23.12 -7.79
N SER A 87 -9.43 23.74 -8.97
CA SER A 87 -10.43 23.55 -10.03
C SER A 87 -10.35 22.13 -10.60
N PHE A 88 -11.49 21.54 -10.95
CA PHE A 88 -11.61 20.18 -11.45
C PHE A 88 -10.66 19.85 -12.63
N THR A 89 -10.39 20.81 -13.48
CA THR A 89 -9.50 20.69 -14.65
C THR A 89 -8.01 20.61 -14.28
N GLU A 90 -7.59 21.27 -13.23
CA GLU A 90 -6.19 21.22 -12.75
C GLU A 90 -5.92 19.94 -11.97
N LEU A 91 -6.92 19.41 -11.25
CA LEU A 91 -6.86 18.11 -10.61
C LEU A 91 -6.47 17.00 -11.60
N PHE A 92 -7.08 16.95 -12.77
CA PHE A 92 -6.79 15.92 -13.76
C PHE A 92 -5.37 16.00 -14.36
N LYS A 93 -4.77 17.17 -14.44
CA LYS A 93 -3.42 17.33 -15.01
C LYS A 93 -2.29 16.92 -14.05
N HIS A 94 -2.45 17.21 -12.76
CA HIS A 94 -1.43 16.92 -11.74
C HIS A 94 -1.62 15.59 -11.01
N VAL A 95 -2.81 15.02 -11.08
CA VAL A 95 -3.27 13.84 -10.35
C VAL A 95 -2.71 12.54 -10.90
N GLN A 96 -2.26 12.49 -12.16
CA GLN A 96 -2.03 11.23 -12.86
C GLN A 96 -1.11 10.23 -12.15
N TYR A 97 0.04 10.64 -11.65
CA TYR A 97 1.02 9.71 -11.06
C TYR A 97 0.69 9.38 -9.60
N THR A 98 0.26 10.37 -8.85
CA THR A 98 -0.01 10.25 -7.42
C THR A 98 -1.21 9.38 -7.09
N PHE A 99 -2.21 9.37 -7.96
CA PHE A 99 -3.36 8.49 -7.76
C PHE A 99 -3.12 7.07 -8.27
N VAL A 100 -2.37 6.92 -9.35
CA VAL A 100 -2.13 5.61 -9.97
C VAL A 100 -1.33 4.70 -9.05
N PHE A 101 -0.25 5.21 -8.42
CA PHE A 101 0.61 4.36 -7.60
C PHE A 101 -0.06 3.80 -6.34
N PRO A 102 -0.75 4.59 -5.50
CA PRO A 102 -1.47 4.02 -4.38
C PRO A 102 -2.62 3.09 -4.81
N PHE A 103 -3.30 3.38 -5.94
CA PHE A 103 -4.35 2.50 -6.47
C PHE A 103 -3.81 1.12 -6.84
N ILE A 104 -2.70 1.07 -7.57
CA ILE A 104 -2.01 -0.19 -7.88
C ILE A 104 -1.56 -0.89 -6.59
N SER A 105 -1.05 -0.14 -5.62
CA SER A 105 -0.63 -0.69 -4.31
C SER A 105 -1.79 -1.33 -3.56
N ILE A 106 -3.00 -0.77 -3.58
CA ILE A 106 -4.21 -1.37 -2.98
C ILE A 106 -4.49 -2.73 -3.62
N ILE A 107 -4.45 -2.81 -4.95
CA ILE A 107 -4.68 -4.06 -5.68
C ILE A 107 -3.63 -5.12 -5.31
N LEU A 108 -2.35 -4.73 -5.28
CA LEU A 108 -1.24 -5.63 -4.92
C LEU A 108 -1.34 -6.14 -3.48
N ILE A 109 -1.68 -5.27 -2.53
CA ILE A 109 -1.89 -5.67 -1.13
C ILE A 109 -3.08 -6.63 -1.02
N TYR A 110 -4.17 -6.38 -1.73
CA TYR A 110 -5.32 -7.30 -1.77
C TYR A 110 -4.92 -8.68 -2.31
N LEU A 111 -4.16 -8.73 -3.40
CA LEU A 111 -3.64 -9.98 -3.95
C LEU A 111 -2.69 -10.70 -2.97
N ALA A 112 -1.83 -9.95 -2.27
CA ALA A 112 -0.98 -10.49 -1.22
C ALA A 112 -1.81 -11.13 -0.09
N ILE A 113 -2.83 -10.45 0.44
CA ILE A 113 -3.74 -10.98 1.47
C ILE A 113 -4.42 -12.26 1.01
N ARG A 114 -4.94 -12.27 -0.22
CA ARG A 114 -5.58 -13.45 -0.80
C ARG A 114 -4.60 -14.64 -0.88
N GLY A 115 -3.37 -14.37 -1.29
CA GLY A 115 -2.30 -15.37 -1.35
C GLY A 115 -1.98 -15.95 0.03
N ILE A 116 -1.75 -15.08 1.04
CA ILE A 116 -1.42 -15.50 2.42
C ILE A 116 -2.54 -16.34 3.01
N LYS A 117 -3.80 -15.96 2.83
CA LYS A 117 -4.97 -16.73 3.31
C LYS A 117 -5.06 -18.10 2.65
N LYS A 118 -4.79 -18.20 1.33
CA LYS A 118 -4.80 -19.48 0.62
C LYS A 118 -3.72 -20.41 1.17
N ASP A 119 -2.53 -19.89 1.44
CA ASP A 119 -1.41 -20.64 1.99
C ASP A 119 -1.69 -21.11 3.42
N ASP A 120 -2.25 -20.26 4.29
CA ASP A 120 -2.65 -20.62 5.66
C ASP A 120 -3.71 -21.73 5.68
N LYS A 121 -4.67 -21.70 4.74
CA LYS A 121 -5.68 -22.74 4.58
C LYS A 121 -5.07 -24.08 4.17
N LEU A 122 -4.11 -24.07 3.26
CA LEU A 122 -3.42 -25.31 2.83
C LEU A 122 -2.64 -25.96 3.97
N VAL A 123 -1.91 -25.18 4.76
CA VAL A 123 -1.16 -25.70 5.91
C VAL A 123 -2.10 -26.32 6.95
N ARG A 124 -3.20 -25.64 7.28
CA ARG A 124 -4.19 -26.19 8.23
C ARG A 124 -4.87 -27.48 7.71
N SER A 125 -5.04 -27.62 6.42
CA SER A 125 -5.60 -28.86 5.84
C SER A 125 -4.64 -30.03 5.96
N LEU A 126 -3.33 -29.78 5.82
CA LEU A 126 -2.29 -30.80 6.01
C LEU A 126 -2.15 -31.23 7.47
N ASP A 127 -2.27 -30.29 8.41
CA ASP A 127 -2.22 -30.58 9.86
C ASP A 127 -3.41 -31.45 10.34
N ARG A 128 -4.56 -31.39 9.63
CA ARG A 128 -5.73 -32.23 9.94
C ARG A 128 -5.62 -33.65 9.43
N LEU A 129 -4.73 -33.91 8.47
CA LEU A 129 -4.50 -35.25 7.92
C LEU A 129 -3.43 -36.04 8.70
N ARG A 130 -2.82 -35.42 9.68
CA ARG A 130 -1.79 -36.00 10.54
C ARG A 130 -2.34 -36.32 11.92
#